data_e68163ec0347a9b7d01c548e34ef1ff6
#
_entry.id   e68163ec0347a9b7d01c548e34ef1ff6
#
_cell.length_a   1.000
_cell.length_b   1.000
_cell.length_c   1.000
_cell.angle_alpha   90.00
_cell.angle_beta   90.00
_cell.angle_gamma   90.00
#
_symmetry.space_group_name_H-M   'P 1'
#
loop_
_entity.id
_entity.type
_entity.pdbx_description
1 polymer ?
#
loop_
_entity_poly.entity_id
_entity_poly.type
_entity_poly.pdbx_seq_one_letter_code
_entity_poly.pdbx_strand_id
1 'polypeptide(L)'
;MELEKEVLLPMTIFIKKVLLRTCTGISFVDSTPLRVCRNQRILIHKTFEGLAERGKYSMGWSFGFKLHLIINDKGEILNFMFTPGNVDDREPLKQGKFLDNIKGKLCADTGYIGQALFENLFLNGIQLVTKVKNNMKNSLQSIADKILL
;
A
#
# COMPACT_ATOMS: atom_id res chain seq x y z
N MET A 1 12.86 -10.32 22.45
CA MET A 1 12.26 -11.54 21.89
C MET A 1 12.73 -11.59 20.44
N GLU A 2 13.73 -12.38 20.14
CA GLU A 2 14.18 -12.61 18.76
C GLU A 2 13.21 -13.64 18.15
N LEU A 3 12.56 -13.24 17.05
CA LEU A 3 11.87 -14.21 16.20
C LEU A 3 12.95 -15.05 15.53
N GLU A 4 12.98 -16.33 15.85
CA GLU A 4 13.90 -17.26 15.22
C GLU A 4 13.70 -17.22 13.69
N LYS A 5 14.79 -17.19 12.95
CA LYS A 5 14.80 -17.08 11.48
C LYS A 5 13.96 -18.18 10.82
N GLU A 6 13.84 -19.32 11.46
CA GLU A 6 13.06 -20.48 11.01
C GLU A 6 11.54 -20.26 11.05
N VAL A 7 11.03 -19.33 11.86
CA VAL A 7 9.59 -19.05 11.99
C VAL A 7 9.11 -18.03 10.92
N LEU A 8 9.99 -17.16 10.42
CA LEU A 8 9.61 -16.11 9.48
C LEU A 8 9.08 -16.66 8.15
N LEU A 9 9.73 -17.69 7.58
CA LEU A 9 9.33 -18.27 6.32
C LEU A 9 7.98 -19.00 6.41
N PRO A 10 7.76 -19.95 7.33
CA PRO A 10 6.46 -20.59 7.53
C PRO A 10 5.34 -19.57 7.84
N MET A 11 5.62 -18.57 8.65
CA MET A 11 4.65 -17.52 8.99
C MET A 11 4.26 -16.68 7.76
N THR A 12 5.21 -16.32 6.91
CA THR A 12 4.94 -15.59 5.66
C THR A 12 4.10 -16.42 4.70
N ILE A 13 4.40 -17.71 4.55
CA ILE A 13 3.62 -18.65 3.73
C ILE A 13 2.21 -18.80 4.28
N PHE A 14 2.07 -18.95 5.61
CA PHE A 14 0.77 -19.07 6.28
C PHE A 14 -0.08 -17.82 6.05
N ILE A 15 0.48 -16.62 6.24
CA ILE A 15 -0.22 -15.36 6.00
C ILE A 15 -0.69 -15.29 4.55
N LYS A 16 0.20 -15.55 3.57
CA LYS A 16 -0.13 -15.43 2.15
C LYS A 16 -1.10 -16.49 1.64
N LYS A 17 -1.10 -17.70 2.20
CA LYS A 17 -1.94 -18.79 1.71
C LYS A 17 -3.23 -19.01 2.50
N VAL A 18 -3.23 -18.67 3.78
CA VAL A 18 -4.34 -19.00 4.69
C VAL A 18 -5.10 -17.76 5.16
N LEU A 19 -4.40 -16.65 5.43
CA LEU A 19 -5.02 -15.45 5.98
C LEU A 19 -5.54 -14.46 4.94
N LEU A 20 -4.98 -14.48 3.72
CA LEU A 20 -5.50 -13.60 2.65
C LEU A 20 -6.90 -14.06 2.23
N ARG A 21 -7.78 -13.08 2.10
CA ARG A 21 -9.18 -13.27 1.75
C ARG A 21 -9.47 -12.90 0.29
N THR A 22 -10.69 -13.12 -0.14
CA THR A 22 -11.14 -12.82 -1.51
C THR A 22 -11.72 -11.42 -1.59
N CYS A 23 -11.53 -10.78 -2.74
CA CYS A 23 -12.10 -9.47 -3.03
C CYS A 23 -13.64 -9.54 -3.12
N THR A 24 -14.31 -8.62 -2.45
CA THR A 24 -15.77 -8.46 -2.44
C THR A 24 -16.28 -7.49 -3.50
N GLY A 25 -15.38 -6.87 -4.27
CA GLY A 25 -15.68 -5.85 -5.28
C GLY A 25 -15.41 -4.42 -4.80
N ILE A 26 -15.20 -4.21 -3.49
CA ILE A 26 -14.77 -2.94 -2.90
C ILE A 26 -13.54 -3.22 -2.05
N SER A 27 -12.47 -2.49 -2.31
CA SER A 27 -11.19 -2.63 -1.61
C SER A 27 -10.64 -1.26 -1.25
N PHE A 28 -9.81 -1.21 -0.23
CA PHE A 28 -9.14 -0.01 0.26
C PHE A 28 -7.64 -0.26 0.27
N VAL A 29 -6.87 0.70 -0.22
CA VAL A 29 -5.40 0.65 -0.17
C VAL A 29 -4.85 1.82 0.60
N ASP A 30 -3.89 1.53 1.47
CA ASP A 30 -3.14 2.54 2.20
C ASP A 30 -1.70 2.11 2.41
N SER A 31 -0.83 3.07 2.74
CA SER A 31 0.57 2.82 3.08
C SER A 31 0.93 3.38 4.45
N THR A 32 1.64 2.59 5.24
CA THR A 32 2.08 2.96 6.58
C THR A 32 3.60 2.89 6.68
N PRO A 33 4.28 3.95 7.16
CA PRO A 33 5.72 3.92 7.37
C PRO A 33 6.10 3.04 8.56
N LEU A 34 7.04 2.13 8.34
CA LEU A 34 7.65 1.30 9.37
C LEU A 34 9.06 1.80 9.65
N ARG A 35 9.18 2.57 10.72
CA ARG A 35 10.47 3.13 11.15
C ARG A 35 11.35 2.06 11.76
N VAL A 36 12.56 1.90 11.23
CA VAL A 36 13.56 0.95 11.72
C VAL A 36 14.37 1.54 12.86
N CYS A 37 14.81 2.79 12.74
CA CYS A 37 15.58 3.47 13.78
C CYS A 37 15.34 4.99 13.75
N ARG A 38 15.82 5.69 14.80
CA ARG A 38 15.87 7.16 14.81
C ARG A 38 16.86 7.67 13.77
N ASN A 39 16.60 8.82 13.16
CA ASN A 39 17.44 9.40 12.12
C ASN A 39 18.92 9.57 12.52
N GLN A 40 19.18 9.83 13.79
CA GLN A 40 20.54 9.95 14.36
C GLN A 40 21.33 8.64 14.35
N ARG A 41 20.64 7.49 14.26
CA ARG A 41 21.27 6.15 14.32
C ARG A 41 21.40 5.47 12.97
N ILE A 42 21.04 6.13 11.88
CA ILE A 42 21.05 5.54 10.52
C ILE A 42 22.43 5.01 10.16
N LEU A 43 23.48 5.82 10.40
CA LEU A 43 24.86 5.46 10.06
C LEU A 43 25.43 4.28 10.88
N ILE A 44 24.85 4.01 12.04
CA ILE A 44 25.28 2.93 12.94
C ILE A 44 24.45 1.66 12.73
N HIS A 45 23.28 1.79 12.08
CA HIS A 45 22.33 0.70 11.92
C HIS A 45 22.71 -0.19 10.73
N LYS A 46 23.23 -1.39 11.01
CA LYS A 46 23.71 -2.33 9.97
C LYS A 46 22.69 -3.39 9.57
N THR A 47 21.67 -3.67 10.42
CA THR A 47 20.75 -4.81 10.23
C THR A 47 19.98 -4.77 8.92
N PHE A 48 19.58 -3.59 8.46
CA PHE A 48 18.83 -3.38 7.20
C PHE A 48 19.58 -2.47 6.22
N GLU A 49 20.91 -2.47 6.31
CA GLU A 49 21.77 -1.75 5.36
C GLU A 49 21.52 -2.26 3.94
N GLY A 50 21.30 -1.35 2.98
CA GLY A 50 20.99 -1.70 1.59
C GLY A 50 19.54 -2.18 1.34
N LEU A 51 18.71 -2.33 2.38
CA LEU A 51 17.31 -2.73 2.26
C LEU A 51 16.35 -1.62 2.69
N ALA A 52 16.64 -0.97 3.82
CA ALA A 52 15.86 0.16 4.32
C ALA A 52 16.36 1.47 3.73
N GLU A 53 15.44 2.40 3.46
CA GLU A 53 15.77 3.69 2.86
C GLU A 53 15.10 4.84 3.62
N ARG A 54 15.65 6.05 3.43
CA ARG A 54 15.13 7.27 4.03
C ARG A 54 14.01 7.84 3.19
N GLY A 55 12.79 7.85 3.71
CA GLY A 55 11.61 8.41 3.07
C GLY A 55 11.09 9.67 3.74
N LYS A 56 10.42 10.53 2.97
CA LYS A 56 9.69 11.70 3.46
C LYS A 56 8.21 11.34 3.62
N TYR A 57 7.67 11.60 4.79
CA TYR A 57 6.27 11.35 5.14
C TYR A 57 5.61 12.63 5.63
N SER A 58 4.31 12.61 5.86
CA SER A 58 3.57 13.76 6.42
C SER A 58 4.15 14.24 7.76
N MET A 59 4.67 13.33 8.57
CA MET A 59 5.29 13.61 9.88
C MET A 59 6.81 13.85 9.81
N GLY A 60 7.38 14.05 8.60
CA GLY A 60 8.81 14.30 8.42
C GLY A 60 9.57 13.12 7.82
N TRP A 61 10.90 13.13 7.99
CA TRP A 61 11.78 12.09 7.46
C TRP A 61 11.91 10.92 8.42
N SER A 62 11.83 9.70 7.90
CA SER A 62 12.17 8.49 8.66
C SER A 62 12.93 7.48 7.81
N PHE A 63 13.73 6.66 8.48
CA PHE A 63 14.48 5.56 7.87
C PHE A 63 13.78 4.24 8.13
N GLY A 64 13.51 3.49 7.08
CA GLY A 64 12.81 2.21 7.21
C GLY A 64 12.15 1.73 5.92
N PHE A 65 10.99 1.17 6.09
CA PHE A 65 10.15 0.59 5.03
C PHE A 65 8.78 1.26 4.99
N LYS A 66 8.03 0.97 3.95
CA LYS A 66 6.57 1.16 3.89
C LYS A 66 5.87 -0.19 3.83
N LEU A 67 4.84 -0.35 4.63
CA LEU A 67 3.87 -1.42 4.49
C LEU A 67 2.70 -0.89 3.66
N HIS A 68 2.52 -1.46 2.48
CA HIS A 68 1.32 -1.25 1.66
C HIS A 68 0.34 -2.37 1.96
N LEU A 69 -0.90 -2.01 2.22
CA LEU A 69 -1.94 -2.94 2.62
C LEU A 69 -3.18 -2.74 1.75
N ILE A 70 -3.78 -3.84 1.29
CA ILE A 70 -5.09 -3.83 0.66
C ILE A 70 -6.04 -4.64 1.54
N ILE A 71 -7.17 -4.04 1.89
CA ILE A 71 -8.25 -4.69 2.65
C ILE A 71 -9.56 -4.61 1.87
N ASN A 72 -10.51 -5.50 2.17
CA ASN A 72 -11.86 -5.41 1.65
C ASN A 72 -12.77 -4.56 2.56
N ASP A 73 -14.03 -4.42 2.18
CA ASP A 73 -15.08 -3.69 2.92
C ASP A 73 -15.39 -4.28 4.31
N LYS A 74 -14.98 -5.53 4.56
CA LYS A 74 -15.10 -6.21 5.86
C LYS A 74 -13.87 -6.03 6.75
N GLY A 75 -12.84 -5.31 6.28
CA GLY A 75 -11.56 -5.14 6.99
C GLY A 75 -10.62 -6.36 6.90
N GLU A 76 -10.92 -7.32 6.02
CA GLU A 76 -10.07 -8.49 5.82
C GLU A 76 -8.92 -8.18 4.85
N ILE A 77 -7.72 -8.70 5.14
CA ILE A 77 -6.53 -8.46 4.32
C ILE A 77 -6.63 -9.24 3.00
N LEU A 78 -6.51 -8.51 1.89
CA LEU A 78 -6.48 -9.07 0.55
C LEU A 78 -5.04 -9.27 0.05
N ASN A 79 -4.18 -8.29 0.28
CA ASN A 79 -2.77 -8.38 -0.03
C ASN A 79 -1.95 -7.37 0.79
N PHE A 80 -0.64 -7.60 0.86
CA PHE A 80 0.30 -6.67 1.47
C PHE A 80 1.67 -6.73 0.78
N MET A 81 2.40 -5.62 0.84
CA MET A 81 3.75 -5.50 0.27
C MET A 81 4.60 -4.58 1.13
N PHE A 82 5.89 -4.91 1.26
CA PHE A 82 6.88 -4.02 1.86
C PHE A 82 7.72 -3.40 0.75
N THR A 83 7.98 -2.11 0.86
CA THR A 83 8.92 -1.39 0.01
C THR A 83 9.92 -0.59 0.87
N PRO A 84 11.10 -0.24 0.35
CA PRO A 84 11.95 0.75 0.99
C PRO A 84 11.21 2.07 1.20
N GLY A 85 11.59 2.83 2.24
CA GLY A 85 10.87 4.02 2.66
C GLY A 85 10.79 5.16 1.64
N ASN A 86 11.71 5.21 0.67
CA ASN A 86 11.78 6.21 -0.41
C ASN A 86 10.87 5.91 -1.60
N VAL A 87 10.30 4.72 -1.69
CA VAL A 87 9.45 4.30 -2.82
C VAL A 87 8.12 5.07 -2.78
N ASP A 88 7.66 5.53 -3.95
CA ASP A 88 6.35 6.19 -4.09
C ASP A 88 5.20 5.21 -3.78
N ASP A 89 4.13 5.68 -3.14
CA ASP A 89 2.98 4.85 -2.73
C ASP A 89 2.24 4.25 -3.92
N ARG A 90 2.38 4.84 -5.11
CA ARG A 90 1.79 4.35 -6.36
C ARG A 90 2.55 3.20 -7.01
N GLU A 91 3.85 3.01 -6.68
CA GLU A 91 4.68 1.99 -7.34
C GLU A 91 4.15 0.56 -7.15
N PRO A 92 3.71 0.12 -5.95
CA PRO A 92 3.11 -1.19 -5.78
C PRO A 92 1.89 -1.43 -6.65
N LEU A 93 1.07 -0.40 -6.91
CA LEU A 93 -0.13 -0.51 -7.73
C LEU A 93 0.17 -0.66 -9.24
N LYS A 94 1.40 -0.36 -9.67
CA LYS A 94 1.86 -0.63 -11.03
C LYS A 94 2.32 -2.06 -11.23
N GLN A 95 2.57 -2.78 -10.14
CA GLN A 95 3.04 -4.16 -10.14
C GLN A 95 1.83 -5.10 -10.09
N GLY A 96 1.56 -5.84 -11.15
CA GLY A 96 0.41 -6.73 -11.27
C GLY A 96 0.25 -7.69 -10.09
N LYS A 97 1.34 -8.23 -9.55
CA LYS A 97 1.32 -9.16 -8.41
C LYS A 97 0.70 -8.58 -7.13
N PHE A 98 0.77 -7.28 -6.92
CA PHE A 98 0.17 -6.65 -5.74
C PHE A 98 -1.35 -6.51 -5.88
N LEU A 99 -1.83 -6.49 -7.11
CA LEU A 99 -3.25 -6.38 -7.45
C LEU A 99 -3.88 -7.72 -7.86
N ASP A 100 -3.14 -8.81 -7.72
CA ASP A 100 -3.67 -10.15 -8.03
C ASP A 100 -4.98 -10.39 -7.27
N ASN A 101 -6.01 -10.80 -8.02
CA ASN A 101 -7.36 -11.07 -7.50
C ASN A 101 -8.13 -9.84 -6.97
N ILE A 102 -7.65 -8.62 -7.16
CA ILE A 102 -8.39 -7.40 -6.88
C ILE A 102 -9.23 -7.03 -8.10
N LYS A 103 -10.52 -6.74 -7.88
CA LYS A 103 -11.48 -6.36 -8.93
C LYS A 103 -12.48 -5.35 -8.39
N GLY A 104 -13.07 -4.57 -9.29
CA GLY A 104 -14.08 -3.59 -8.93
C GLY A 104 -13.50 -2.27 -8.45
N LYS A 105 -13.97 -1.74 -7.33
CA LYS A 105 -13.56 -0.42 -6.81
C LYS A 105 -12.37 -0.54 -5.86
N LEU A 106 -11.33 0.24 -6.10
CA LEU A 106 -10.19 0.41 -5.21
C LEU A 106 -10.18 1.84 -4.67
N CYS A 107 -10.52 2.00 -3.40
CA CYS A 107 -10.51 3.29 -2.70
C CYS A 107 -9.11 3.59 -2.18
N ALA A 108 -8.61 4.80 -2.41
CA ALA A 108 -7.29 5.23 -1.99
C ALA A 108 -7.28 6.71 -1.58
N ASP A 109 -6.29 7.11 -0.79
CA ASP A 109 -6.10 8.52 -0.44
C ASP A 109 -5.56 9.33 -1.64
N THR A 110 -5.56 10.65 -1.50
CA THR A 110 -5.12 11.64 -2.51
C THR A 110 -3.66 11.46 -2.97
N GLY A 111 -2.84 10.77 -2.21
CA GLY A 111 -1.46 10.39 -2.57
C GLY A 111 -1.38 9.45 -3.79
N TYR A 112 -2.45 8.71 -4.07
CA TYR A 112 -2.51 7.75 -5.17
C TYR A 112 -3.02 8.34 -6.49
N ILE A 113 -3.28 9.64 -6.55
CA ILE A 113 -3.76 10.31 -7.78
C ILE A 113 -2.66 10.31 -8.84
N GLY A 114 -2.99 9.79 -10.04
CA GLY A 114 -2.13 9.81 -11.21
C GLY A 114 -2.86 9.32 -12.44
N GLN A 115 -2.83 10.10 -13.54
CA GLN A 115 -3.54 9.77 -14.78
C GLN A 115 -3.12 8.40 -15.33
N ALA A 116 -1.82 8.17 -15.48
CA ALA A 116 -1.29 6.92 -15.99
C ALA A 116 -1.63 5.71 -15.09
N LEU A 117 -1.68 5.91 -13.76
CA LEU A 117 -2.10 4.87 -12.82
C LEU A 117 -3.58 4.54 -13.00
N PHE A 118 -4.43 5.56 -13.11
CA PHE A 118 -5.87 5.40 -13.32
C PHE A 118 -6.16 4.59 -14.59
N GLU A 119 -5.53 4.95 -15.71
CA GLU A 119 -5.69 4.26 -16.99
C GLU A 119 -5.23 2.80 -16.92
N ASN A 120 -4.09 2.54 -16.31
CA ASN A 120 -3.56 1.18 -16.14
C ASN A 120 -4.51 0.32 -15.29
N LEU A 121 -5.00 0.84 -14.16
CA LEU A 121 -5.93 0.12 -13.29
C LEU A 121 -7.26 -0.14 -14.00
N PHE A 122 -7.78 0.83 -14.74
CA PHE A 122 -9.02 0.70 -15.48
C PHE A 122 -8.94 -0.40 -16.56
N LEU A 123 -7.83 -0.48 -17.29
CA LEU A 123 -7.58 -1.56 -18.26
C LEU A 123 -7.55 -2.94 -17.61
N ASN A 124 -7.16 -3.02 -16.33
CA ASN A 124 -7.16 -4.26 -15.55
C ASN A 124 -8.50 -4.52 -14.81
N GLY A 125 -9.55 -3.77 -15.11
CA GLY A 125 -10.87 -3.93 -14.52
C GLY A 125 -10.98 -3.40 -13.09
N ILE A 126 -10.08 -2.49 -12.66
CA ILE A 126 -10.07 -1.86 -11.34
C ILE A 126 -10.40 -0.38 -11.50
N GLN A 127 -11.47 0.07 -10.89
CA GLN A 127 -11.85 1.48 -10.82
C GLN A 127 -11.21 2.12 -9.60
N LEU A 128 -10.20 2.97 -9.81
CA LEU A 128 -9.59 3.74 -8.72
C LEU A 128 -10.52 4.88 -8.28
N VAL A 129 -10.85 4.91 -6.99
CA VAL A 129 -11.67 5.95 -6.35
C VAL A 129 -10.81 6.69 -5.34
N THR A 130 -10.63 8.01 -5.54
CA THR A 130 -9.82 8.86 -4.64
C THR A 130 -10.55 10.15 -4.34
N LYS A 131 -10.27 10.77 -3.19
CA LYS A 131 -10.72 12.14 -2.90
C LYS A 131 -10.18 13.10 -3.96
N VAL A 132 -11.06 13.95 -4.51
CA VAL A 132 -10.68 14.99 -5.46
C VAL A 132 -10.02 16.13 -4.70
N LYS A 133 -8.83 16.58 -5.12
CA LYS A 133 -8.21 17.79 -4.59
C LYS A 133 -9.02 19.02 -5.03
N ASN A 134 -9.06 20.06 -4.18
CA ASN A 134 -9.84 21.30 -4.43
C ASN A 134 -9.57 21.97 -5.79
N ASN A 135 -8.40 21.73 -6.38
CA ASN A 135 -7.98 22.30 -7.67
C ASN A 135 -8.24 21.37 -8.86
N MET A 136 -8.83 20.18 -8.65
CA MET A 136 -9.13 19.26 -9.75
C MET A 136 -10.60 19.40 -10.15
N LYS A 137 -10.86 19.40 -11.47
CA LYS A 137 -12.23 19.33 -11.98
C LYS A 137 -12.87 18.05 -11.45
N ASN A 138 -14.08 18.16 -10.91
CA ASN A 138 -14.89 17.01 -10.50
C ASN A 138 -15.08 16.08 -11.71
N SER A 139 -14.26 15.04 -11.80
CA SER A 139 -14.52 13.95 -12.72
C SER A 139 -15.56 13.02 -12.11
N LEU A 140 -16.59 12.74 -12.85
CA LEU A 140 -17.62 11.68 -12.80
C LEU A 140 -17.60 10.68 -11.61
N GLN A 141 -17.39 11.16 -10.37
CA GLN A 141 -17.58 10.34 -9.18
C GLN A 141 -19.07 10.29 -8.86
N SER A 142 -19.61 9.08 -8.76
CA SER A 142 -20.96 8.89 -8.27
C SER A 142 -21.09 9.34 -6.81
N ILE A 143 -22.31 9.66 -6.36
CA ILE A 143 -22.58 9.99 -4.95
C ILE A 143 -22.16 8.81 -4.04
N ALA A 144 -22.37 7.58 -4.49
CA ALA A 144 -21.94 6.38 -3.77
C ALA A 144 -20.43 6.31 -3.59
N ASP A 145 -19.63 6.73 -4.59
CA ASP A 145 -18.17 6.76 -4.49
C ASP A 145 -17.67 7.83 -3.51
N LYS A 146 -18.39 8.91 -3.35
CA LYS A 146 -18.08 9.97 -2.36
C LYS A 146 -18.34 9.52 -0.92
N ILE A 147 -19.23 8.58 -0.70
CA ILE A 147 -19.56 8.03 0.63
C ILE A 147 -18.47 7.04 1.07
N LEU A 148 -17.78 6.38 0.14
CA LEU A 148 -16.70 5.41 0.42
C LEU A 148 -15.37 6.06 0.82
N LEU A 149 -15.22 7.37 0.67
CA LEU A 149 -14.00 8.15 0.92
C LEU A 149 -14.09 9.00 2.19
#